data_a12d4b0380afd51f72e261ef2b245340
#
_entry.id   a12d4b0380afd51f72e261ef2b245340
#
_cell.length_a   1.000
_cell.length_b   1.000
_cell.length_c   1.000
_cell.angle_alpha   90.00
_cell.angle_beta   90.00
_cell.angle_gamma   90.00
#
_symmetry.space_group_name_H-M   'P 1'
#
loop_
_entity.id
_entity.type
_entity.pdbx_description
1 polymer ?
#
loop_
_entity_poly.entity_id
_entity_poly.type
_entity_poly.pdbx_seq_one_letter_code
_entity_poly.pdbx_strand_id
1 'polypeptide(L)'
;MKFLKNKQLGKIAMVATVSLSMLFSGTALIPSNTAYAYSSSKAQNVIQTAKKYLGTPYKYGAPSGSSRYFDCSSFTQYVFKKYGINLPRQSDEQAKVGKYVSKSNLKPGDLVFFYSPIHHVGIYIGNGKMINTYGKGGVRISDINSGTWKKNYKTARRVL
;
A
#
# COMPACT_ATOMS: atom_id res chain seq x y z
N MET A 1 -53.48 48.02 -63.38
CA MET A 1 -54.45 47.17 -64.06
C MET A 1 -54.06 45.74 -63.88
N LYS A 2 -54.90 44.95 -63.12
CA LYS A 2 -55.11 43.49 -63.12
C LYS A 2 -53.94 42.57 -62.81
N PHE A 3 -54.02 41.90 -61.67
CA PHE A 3 -54.49 40.51 -61.45
C PHE A 3 -53.42 39.47 -61.79
N LEU A 4 -53.16 38.38 -61.11
CA LEU A 4 -53.77 37.47 -60.10
C LEU A 4 -52.68 36.57 -59.59
N LYS A 5 -52.69 36.30 -58.31
CA LYS A 5 -52.90 34.97 -57.61
C LYS A 5 -52.35 33.75 -58.37
N ASN A 6 -51.46 33.06 -57.78
CA ASN A 6 -51.78 31.67 -57.43
C ASN A 6 -50.87 31.13 -56.32
N LYS A 7 -51.58 30.54 -55.35
CA LYS A 7 -51.04 29.68 -54.30
C LYS A 7 -50.66 28.31 -54.89
N GLN A 8 -49.51 27.84 -54.61
CA GLN A 8 -49.29 26.37 -54.57
C GLN A 8 -48.66 26.01 -53.30
N LEU A 9 -49.41 25.27 -52.46
CA LEU A 9 -48.91 24.53 -51.31
C LEU A 9 -48.15 23.30 -51.83
N GLY A 10 -46.85 23.32 -51.69
CA GLY A 10 -45.99 22.14 -51.84
C GLY A 10 -45.82 21.47 -50.49
N LYS A 11 -46.39 20.29 -50.31
CA LYS A 11 -46.23 19.43 -49.16
C LYS A 11 -44.76 18.96 -49.09
N ILE A 12 -44.03 19.41 -48.10
CA ILE A 12 -42.70 18.88 -47.80
C ILE A 12 -42.94 17.60 -47.00
N ALA A 13 -42.70 16.45 -47.61
CA ALA A 13 -42.65 15.17 -46.95
C ALA A 13 -41.36 15.11 -46.12
N MET A 14 -41.54 15.10 -44.82
CA MET A 14 -40.45 14.92 -43.87
C MET A 14 -40.07 13.43 -43.85
N VAL A 15 -38.98 13.11 -44.55
CA VAL A 15 -38.37 11.78 -44.46
C VAL A 15 -37.51 11.76 -43.17
N ALA A 16 -38.02 11.19 -42.13
CA ALA A 16 -37.28 10.91 -40.91
C ALA A 16 -36.32 9.76 -41.18
N THR A 17 -35.06 10.06 -41.47
CA THR A 17 -34.01 9.04 -41.45
C THR A 17 -33.63 8.76 -40.00
N VAL A 18 -34.12 7.63 -39.47
CA VAL A 18 -33.67 7.08 -38.18
C VAL A 18 -32.28 6.51 -38.39
N SER A 19 -31.28 7.31 -38.06
CA SER A 19 -29.90 6.83 -37.98
C SER A 19 -29.76 5.99 -36.72
N LEU A 20 -29.78 4.67 -36.86
CA LEU A 20 -29.49 3.71 -35.82
C LEU A 20 -27.98 3.75 -35.51
N SER A 21 -27.56 4.65 -34.63
CA SER A 21 -26.19 4.68 -34.13
C SER A 21 -26.04 3.49 -33.16
N MET A 22 -25.49 2.39 -33.66
CA MET A 22 -24.97 1.32 -32.77
C MET A 22 -23.80 1.87 -31.97
N LEU A 23 -24.07 2.21 -30.70
CA LEU A 23 -23.05 2.41 -29.71
C LEU A 23 -22.41 1.05 -29.43
N PHE A 24 -21.29 0.79 -30.07
CA PHE A 24 -20.37 -0.26 -29.67
C PHE A 24 -19.78 0.15 -28.31
N SER A 25 -20.50 -0.19 -27.23
CA SER A 25 -19.93 -0.13 -25.89
C SER A 25 -18.89 -1.24 -25.79
N GLY A 26 -17.73 -0.98 -26.36
CA GLY A 26 -16.54 -1.77 -26.06
C GLY A 26 -16.21 -1.58 -24.59
N THR A 27 -16.64 -2.50 -23.74
CA THR A 27 -16.08 -2.64 -22.40
C THR A 27 -14.63 -3.02 -22.57
N ALA A 28 -13.75 -2.03 -22.66
CA ALA A 28 -12.34 -2.26 -22.48
C ALA A 28 -12.21 -2.88 -21.08
N LEU A 29 -11.91 -4.15 -21.03
CA LEU A 29 -11.42 -4.81 -19.82
C LEU A 29 -10.07 -4.15 -19.52
N ILE A 30 -10.13 -3.04 -18.79
CA ILE A 30 -8.95 -2.47 -18.17
C ILE A 30 -8.50 -3.53 -17.19
N PRO A 31 -7.32 -4.17 -17.37
CA PRO A 31 -6.81 -5.06 -16.35
C PRO A 31 -6.78 -4.25 -15.08
N SER A 32 -7.54 -4.67 -14.07
CA SER A 32 -7.48 -4.10 -12.73
C SER A 32 -6.08 -4.38 -12.21
N ASN A 33 -5.15 -3.51 -12.60
CA ASN A 33 -3.91 -3.37 -11.89
C ASN A 33 -4.37 -2.92 -10.50
N THR A 34 -4.54 -3.86 -9.58
CA THR A 34 -4.73 -3.57 -8.17
C THR A 34 -3.43 -2.94 -7.68
N ALA A 35 -3.21 -1.71 -8.14
CA ALA A 35 -2.27 -0.83 -7.50
C ALA A 35 -2.74 -0.77 -6.05
N TYR A 36 -1.96 -1.33 -5.14
CA TYR A 36 -2.16 -1.13 -3.72
C TYR A 36 -2.16 0.38 -3.49
N ALA A 37 -3.38 0.97 -3.52
CA ALA A 37 -3.54 2.38 -3.19
C ALA A 37 -3.18 2.50 -1.72
N TYR A 38 -2.07 3.19 -1.43
CA TYR A 38 -1.63 3.42 -0.06
C TYR A 38 -2.78 4.03 0.75
N SER A 39 -3.24 3.31 1.76
CA SER A 39 -4.27 3.77 2.68
C SER A 39 -3.61 4.37 3.93
N SER A 40 -3.65 5.70 4.04
CA SER A 40 -3.11 6.41 5.21
C SER A 40 -3.81 6.02 6.51
N SER A 41 -5.11 5.78 6.49
CA SER A 41 -5.87 5.33 7.67
C SER A 41 -5.45 3.93 8.11
N LYS A 42 -5.29 2.99 7.17
CA LYS A 42 -4.80 1.64 7.47
C LYS A 42 -3.38 1.66 8.04
N ALA A 43 -2.50 2.49 7.48
CA ALA A 43 -1.14 2.69 7.99
C ALA A 43 -1.13 3.23 9.43
N GLN A 44 -1.97 4.21 9.73
CA GLN A 44 -2.15 4.74 11.08
C GLN A 44 -2.58 3.65 12.06
N ASN A 45 -3.55 2.82 11.69
CA ASN A 45 -4.04 1.73 12.52
C ASN A 45 -2.95 0.67 12.79
N VAL A 46 -2.17 0.32 11.75
CA VAL A 46 -0.99 -0.58 11.87
C VAL A 46 0.00 -0.02 12.89
N ILE A 47 0.32 1.27 12.81
CA ILE A 47 1.27 1.94 13.71
C ILE A 47 0.72 1.99 15.13
N GLN A 48 -0.55 2.34 15.32
CA GLN A 48 -1.17 2.35 16.65
C GLN A 48 -1.16 0.95 17.29
N THR A 49 -1.40 -0.08 16.48
CA THR A 49 -1.28 -1.47 16.95
C THR A 49 0.16 -1.81 17.32
N ALA A 50 1.13 -1.46 16.50
CA ALA A 50 2.54 -1.69 16.79
C ALA A 50 2.98 -1.00 18.11
N LYS A 51 2.53 0.22 18.35
CA LYS A 51 2.82 0.99 19.58
C LYS A 51 2.31 0.32 20.86
N LYS A 52 1.22 -0.46 20.80
CA LYS A 52 0.69 -1.18 21.97
C LYS A 52 1.67 -2.23 22.51
N TYR A 53 2.64 -2.64 21.71
CA TYR A 53 3.64 -3.65 22.07
C TYR A 53 5.00 -3.08 22.44
N LEU A 54 5.14 -1.74 22.57
CA LEU A 54 6.37 -1.14 23.05
C LEU A 54 6.79 -1.74 24.39
N GLY A 55 8.08 -2.11 24.51
CA GLY A 55 8.63 -2.79 25.68
C GLY A 55 8.45 -4.31 25.69
N THR A 56 7.66 -4.89 24.77
CA THR A 56 7.55 -6.37 24.70
C THR A 56 8.93 -6.98 24.47
N PRO A 57 9.34 -8.01 25.27
CA PRO A 57 10.68 -8.58 25.22
C PRO A 57 11.04 -9.16 23.85
N TYR A 58 12.32 -9.05 23.50
CA TYR A 58 12.90 -9.72 22.34
C TYR A 58 13.25 -11.17 22.65
N LYS A 59 12.93 -12.07 21.70
CA LYS A 59 13.42 -13.44 21.70
C LYS A 59 13.74 -13.86 20.28
N TYR A 60 14.98 -14.22 20.00
CA TYR A 60 15.37 -14.73 18.68
C TYR A 60 14.58 -16.01 18.37
N GLY A 61 14.10 -16.13 17.13
CA GLY A 61 13.28 -17.26 16.71
C GLY A 61 11.90 -17.33 17.38
N ALA A 62 11.34 -16.19 17.81
CA ALA A 62 10.02 -16.13 18.41
C ALA A 62 8.97 -16.76 17.49
N PRO A 63 8.06 -17.62 18.00
CA PRO A 63 7.04 -18.27 17.17
C PRO A 63 6.05 -17.27 16.62
N SER A 64 5.55 -17.54 15.40
CA SER A 64 4.46 -16.75 14.79
C SER A 64 3.21 -16.78 15.67
N GLY A 65 2.51 -15.63 15.76
CA GLY A 65 1.24 -15.53 16.49
C GLY A 65 1.35 -15.32 18.01
N SER A 66 2.53 -15.43 18.59
CA SER A 66 2.76 -15.07 20.01
C SER A 66 2.86 -13.54 20.15
N SER A 67 2.34 -13.00 21.25
CA SER A 67 2.54 -11.59 21.65
C SER A 67 3.32 -11.46 22.97
N ARG A 68 3.80 -12.57 23.53
CA ARG A 68 4.60 -12.58 24.78
C ARG A 68 6.01 -12.04 24.56
N TYR A 69 6.56 -12.29 23.40
CA TYR A 69 7.89 -11.86 22.95
C TYR A 69 7.94 -11.90 21.42
N PHE A 70 8.84 -11.13 20.84
CA PHE A 70 9.02 -11.04 19.40
C PHE A 70 10.48 -11.10 19.00
N ASP A 71 10.75 -11.61 17.78
CA ASP A 71 11.88 -11.14 16.97
C ASP A 71 11.40 -10.12 15.95
N CYS A 72 12.31 -9.54 15.17
CA CYS A 72 11.98 -8.44 14.26
C CYS A 72 10.88 -8.79 13.25
N SER A 73 10.96 -9.97 12.64
CA SER A 73 10.02 -10.41 11.59
C SER A 73 8.73 -11.01 12.15
N SER A 74 8.76 -11.68 13.31
CA SER A 74 7.53 -12.14 13.97
C SER A 74 6.69 -10.97 14.48
N PHE A 75 7.33 -9.87 14.88
CA PHE A 75 6.65 -8.63 15.27
C PHE A 75 5.90 -8.01 14.09
N THR A 76 6.57 -7.78 12.96
CA THR A 76 5.92 -7.24 11.77
C THR A 76 4.81 -8.17 11.27
N GLN A 77 5.08 -9.48 11.23
CA GLN A 77 4.09 -10.49 10.86
C GLN A 77 2.84 -10.42 11.76
N TYR A 78 3.01 -10.35 13.08
CA TYR A 78 1.93 -10.26 14.04
C TYR A 78 1.08 -9.01 13.87
N VAL A 79 1.71 -7.85 13.70
CA VAL A 79 1.03 -6.56 13.53
C VAL A 79 0.23 -6.53 12.24
N PHE A 80 0.84 -6.88 11.11
CA PHE A 80 0.20 -6.81 9.79
C PHE A 80 -0.90 -7.86 9.61
N LYS A 81 -0.79 -9.03 10.24
CA LYS A 81 -1.83 -10.07 10.22
C LYS A 81 -3.17 -9.57 10.76
N LYS A 82 -3.18 -8.67 11.75
CA LYS A 82 -4.41 -8.06 12.28
C LYS A 82 -5.17 -7.22 11.25
N TYR A 83 -4.53 -6.88 10.15
CA TYR A 83 -5.10 -6.11 9.03
C TYR A 83 -5.24 -6.94 7.74
N GLY A 84 -5.22 -8.27 7.88
CA GLY A 84 -5.40 -9.21 6.76
C GLY A 84 -4.18 -9.34 5.84
N ILE A 85 -3.00 -8.85 6.28
CA ILE A 85 -1.76 -8.93 5.50
C ILE A 85 -0.88 -10.03 6.10
N ASN A 86 -0.72 -11.12 5.34
CA ASN A 86 0.11 -12.25 5.73
C ASN A 86 1.53 -12.04 5.21
N LEU A 87 2.45 -11.74 6.11
CA LEU A 87 3.87 -11.62 5.81
C LEU A 87 4.59 -12.97 5.99
N PRO A 88 5.63 -13.27 5.20
CA PRO A 88 6.51 -14.40 5.44
C PRO A 88 7.15 -14.35 6.84
N ARG A 89 7.65 -15.51 7.30
CA ARG A 89 8.24 -15.58 8.66
C ARG A 89 9.58 -14.85 8.78
N GLN A 90 10.41 -14.89 7.76
CA GLN A 90 11.76 -14.33 7.80
C GLN A 90 11.84 -12.93 7.19
N SER A 91 12.75 -12.10 7.71
CA SER A 91 12.88 -10.71 7.27
C SER A 91 13.35 -10.57 5.81
N ASP A 92 14.23 -11.45 5.35
CA ASP A 92 14.70 -11.47 3.96
C ASP A 92 13.58 -11.88 2.99
N GLU A 93 12.69 -12.79 3.39
CA GLU A 93 11.49 -13.14 2.63
C GLU A 93 10.45 -12.00 2.65
N GLN A 94 10.28 -11.30 3.78
CA GLN A 94 9.43 -10.11 3.86
C GLN A 94 9.93 -9.00 2.92
N ALA A 95 11.24 -8.90 2.69
CA ALA A 95 11.82 -7.93 1.77
C ALA A 95 11.52 -8.22 0.29
N LYS A 96 10.95 -9.39 -0.03
CA LYS A 96 10.56 -9.77 -1.40
C LYS A 96 9.09 -9.48 -1.70
N VAL A 97 8.25 -9.20 -0.69
CA VAL A 97 6.81 -8.97 -0.86
C VAL A 97 6.45 -7.50 -0.92
N GLY A 98 5.36 -7.19 -1.62
CA GLY A 98 4.88 -5.83 -1.79
C GLY A 98 5.66 -5.00 -2.82
N LYS A 99 5.36 -3.70 -2.88
CA LYS A 99 5.97 -2.77 -3.83
C LYS A 99 7.27 -2.19 -3.25
N TYR A 100 8.33 -2.14 -4.05
CA TYR A 100 9.56 -1.43 -3.68
C TYR A 100 9.28 0.05 -3.41
N VAL A 101 9.93 0.60 -2.39
CA VAL A 101 9.87 2.01 -2.02
C VAL A 101 11.29 2.55 -1.84
N SER A 102 11.62 3.64 -2.54
CA SER A 102 12.87 4.35 -2.30
C SER A 102 12.87 5.01 -0.91
N LYS A 103 14.06 5.21 -0.32
CA LYS A 103 14.18 5.81 1.02
C LYS A 103 13.53 7.20 1.09
N SER A 104 13.60 7.99 0.01
CA SER A 104 12.98 9.32 -0.10
C SER A 104 11.45 9.30 -0.17
N ASN A 105 10.86 8.16 -0.58
CA ASN A 105 9.41 8.00 -0.76
C ASN A 105 8.75 7.17 0.36
N LEU A 106 9.47 6.97 1.47
CA LEU A 106 8.94 6.27 2.64
C LEU A 106 7.69 6.96 3.18
N LYS A 107 6.66 6.14 3.45
CA LYS A 107 5.43 6.54 4.11
C LYS A 107 5.19 5.71 5.36
N PRO A 108 4.48 6.24 6.38
CA PRO A 108 4.11 5.46 7.56
C PRO A 108 3.47 4.12 7.19
N GLY A 109 3.88 3.03 7.84
CA GLY A 109 3.43 1.67 7.53
C GLY A 109 4.29 0.90 6.53
N ASP A 110 5.29 1.53 5.89
CA ASP A 110 6.25 0.82 5.05
C ASP A 110 7.14 -0.08 5.93
N LEU A 111 7.50 -1.24 5.40
CA LEU A 111 8.52 -2.09 6.00
C LEU A 111 9.90 -1.60 5.56
N VAL A 112 10.81 -1.43 6.51
CA VAL A 112 12.21 -1.02 6.28
C VAL A 112 13.14 -2.14 6.68
N PHE A 113 14.13 -2.44 5.83
CA PHE A 113 15.01 -3.60 5.95
C PHE A 113 16.47 -3.18 6.04
N PHE A 114 17.24 -3.94 6.79
CA PHE A 114 18.61 -3.60 7.13
C PHE A 114 19.56 -4.78 6.97
N TYR A 115 20.83 -4.44 6.74
CA TYR A 115 21.99 -5.31 6.53
C TYR A 115 22.05 -5.99 5.16
N SER A 116 23.20 -6.56 4.85
CA SER A 116 23.46 -7.35 3.66
C SER A 116 24.34 -8.56 4.05
N PRO A 117 23.76 -9.79 4.09
CA PRO A 117 22.38 -10.16 3.78
C PRO A 117 21.35 -9.56 4.75
N ILE A 118 20.11 -9.40 4.30
CA ILE A 118 19.02 -8.85 5.12
C ILE A 118 18.72 -9.80 6.29
N HIS A 119 18.76 -9.27 7.53
CA HIS A 119 18.40 -10.03 8.73
C HIS A 119 17.69 -9.17 9.79
N HIS A 120 17.23 -7.97 9.41
CA HIS A 120 16.42 -7.14 10.29
C HIS A 120 15.32 -6.38 9.51
N VAL A 121 14.18 -6.16 10.17
CA VAL A 121 13.04 -5.42 9.65
C VAL A 121 12.38 -4.59 10.74
N GLY A 122 11.83 -3.44 10.36
CA GLY A 122 11.00 -2.58 11.19
C GLY A 122 9.85 -1.97 10.40
N ILE A 123 8.89 -1.37 11.11
CA ILE A 123 7.75 -0.62 10.54
C ILE A 123 8.08 0.86 10.59
N TYR A 124 8.17 1.51 9.44
CA TYR A 124 8.39 2.95 9.37
C TYR A 124 7.17 3.71 9.89
N ILE A 125 7.39 4.71 10.74
CA ILE A 125 6.31 5.48 11.40
C ILE A 125 6.31 6.97 11.04
N GLY A 126 7.16 7.36 10.09
CA GLY A 126 7.34 8.78 9.72
C GLY A 126 8.54 9.43 10.42
N ASN A 127 8.91 10.62 9.95
CA ASN A 127 9.97 11.46 10.54
C ASN A 127 11.30 10.74 10.81
N GLY A 128 11.70 9.83 9.88
CA GLY A 128 12.94 9.07 10.01
C GLY A 128 12.93 8.00 11.11
N LYS A 129 11.77 7.64 11.65
CA LYS A 129 11.64 6.67 12.75
C LYS A 129 10.95 5.38 12.33
N MET A 130 11.30 4.29 13.01
CA MET A 130 10.65 2.98 12.87
C MET A 130 10.31 2.39 14.24
N ILE A 131 9.30 1.52 14.31
CA ILE A 131 9.10 0.59 15.43
C ILE A 131 9.70 -0.75 15.01
N ASN A 132 10.58 -1.27 15.83
CA ASN A 132 11.28 -2.54 15.60
C ASN A 132 11.57 -3.22 16.93
N THR A 133 12.09 -4.43 16.88
CA THR A 133 12.52 -5.15 18.11
C THR A 133 13.85 -5.86 17.88
N TYR A 134 14.74 -5.73 18.85
CA TYR A 134 16.04 -6.41 18.90
C TYR A 134 16.62 -6.34 20.31
N GLY A 135 17.33 -7.38 20.73
CA GLY A 135 18.13 -7.43 21.97
C GLY A 135 17.40 -6.93 23.23
N LYS A 136 18.19 -6.59 24.25
CA LYS A 136 17.66 -6.06 25.52
C LYS A 136 16.83 -4.78 25.30
N GLY A 137 15.61 -4.75 25.85
CA GLY A 137 14.67 -3.63 25.72
C GLY A 137 13.55 -3.88 24.70
N GLY A 138 13.60 -4.97 23.92
CA GLY A 138 12.50 -5.45 23.09
C GLY A 138 12.00 -4.45 22.05
N VAL A 139 10.67 -4.39 21.88
CA VAL A 139 10.02 -3.48 20.90
C VAL A 139 10.23 -2.03 21.30
N ARG A 140 10.75 -1.24 20.36
CA ARG A 140 11.12 0.16 20.59
C ARG A 140 11.02 1.02 19.33
N ILE A 141 11.11 2.32 19.51
CA ILE A 141 11.26 3.28 18.41
C ILE A 141 12.75 3.54 18.21
N SER A 142 13.21 3.44 16.95
CA SER A 142 14.58 3.71 16.53
C SER A 142 14.61 4.73 15.38
N ASP A 143 15.69 5.52 15.30
CA ASP A 143 15.93 6.46 14.21
C ASP A 143 16.68 5.75 13.07
N ILE A 144 16.08 5.70 11.86
CA ILE A 144 16.70 5.08 10.70
C ILE A 144 17.80 5.92 10.04
N ASN A 145 17.95 7.17 10.47
CA ASN A 145 18.92 8.12 9.96
C ASN A 145 20.15 8.28 10.87
N SER A 146 20.25 7.48 11.94
CA SER A 146 21.36 7.53 12.88
C SER A 146 22.02 6.16 13.09
N GLY A 147 23.27 6.18 13.56
CA GLY A 147 24.03 5.02 14.01
C GLY A 147 24.02 3.84 13.04
N THR A 148 23.84 2.65 13.61
CA THR A 148 23.84 1.38 12.86
C THR A 148 22.74 1.30 11.83
N TRP A 149 21.57 1.90 12.07
CA TRP A 149 20.45 1.86 11.15
C TRP A 149 20.71 2.66 9.88
N LYS A 150 21.30 3.87 9.99
CA LYS A 150 21.73 4.66 8.84
C LYS A 150 22.74 3.91 7.98
N LYS A 151 23.76 3.31 8.62
CA LYS A 151 24.85 2.58 7.96
C LYS A 151 24.36 1.34 7.23
N ASN A 152 23.39 0.62 7.80
CA ASN A 152 22.95 -0.69 7.31
C ASN A 152 21.58 -0.67 6.63
N TYR A 153 20.99 0.48 6.36
CA TYR A 153 19.76 0.56 5.58
C TYR A 153 19.92 -0.11 4.21
N LYS A 154 19.02 -1.02 3.86
CA LYS A 154 19.11 -1.78 2.61
C LYS A 154 18.00 -1.46 1.62
N THR A 155 16.75 -1.55 2.03
CA THR A 155 15.58 -1.40 1.15
C THR A 155 14.30 -1.17 1.96
N ALA A 156 13.20 -0.87 1.26
CA ALA A 156 11.88 -0.83 1.85
C ALA A 156 10.80 -1.42 0.93
N ARG A 157 9.68 -1.85 1.55
CA ARG A 157 8.51 -2.41 0.87
C ARG A 157 7.23 -1.81 1.40
N ARG A 158 6.27 -1.55 0.51
CA ARG A 158 4.90 -1.17 0.83
C ARG A 158 3.99 -2.35 0.59
N VAL A 159 3.26 -2.75 1.62
CA VAL A 159 2.32 -3.88 1.64
C VAL A 159 0.89 -3.45 2.01
N LEU A 160 0.70 -2.12 2.20
CA LEU A 160 -0.57 -1.45 2.52
C LEU A 160 -1.19 -0.83 1.29
#